data_d734efb3803334e6e14feb8d0d402a4a
#
_entry.id   d734efb3803334e6e14feb8d0d402a4a
#
_cell.length_a   1.000
_cell.length_b   1.000
_cell.length_c   1.000
_cell.angle_alpha   90.00
_cell.angle_beta   90.00
_cell.angle_gamma   90.00
#
_symmetry.space_group_name_H-M   'P 1'
#
loop_
_entity.id
_entity.type
_entity.pdbx_description
1 polymer ?
#
loop_
_entity_poly.entity_id
_entity_poly.type
_entity_poly.pdbx_seq_one_letter_code
_entity_poly.pdbx_strand_id
1 'polypeptide(L)'
;TIKTVLEDVADNLFNPDPYYQQGGDMVRVGGLAYTMNPTGTMGSRITDMRLNGKPLEAGKKYKVAGWAPVAEEAKSLPGVKPVWEHVETWLKAQGGRVKPRRINTPTLVSGQGNPGMAAS
;
A
#
# COMPACT_ATOMS: atom_id res chain seq x y z
N THR A 1 7.74 8.95 5.04
CA THR A 1 8.10 7.55 4.75
C THR A 1 6.95 6.75 4.13
N ILE A 2 5.74 6.61 4.76
CA ILE A 2 4.63 5.83 4.17
C ILE A 2 4.25 6.40 2.79
N LYS A 3 4.02 7.70 2.69
CA LYS A 3 3.72 8.34 1.40
C LYS A 3 4.84 8.13 0.38
N THR A 4 6.09 8.29 0.79
CA THR A 4 7.25 8.13 -0.10
C THR A 4 7.30 6.73 -0.71
N VAL A 5 7.08 5.68 0.08
CA VAL A 5 7.04 4.31 -0.41
C VAL A 5 5.89 4.10 -1.41
N LEU A 6 4.69 4.60 -1.11
CA LEU A 6 3.55 4.47 -2.03
C LEU A 6 3.76 5.25 -3.34
N GLU A 7 4.38 6.42 -3.28
CA GLU A 7 4.73 7.23 -4.45
C GLU A 7 5.79 6.54 -5.33
N ASP A 8 6.80 5.94 -4.71
CA ASP A 8 7.85 5.20 -5.40
C ASP A 8 7.28 3.98 -6.14
N VAL A 9 6.45 3.19 -5.45
CA VAL A 9 5.76 2.05 -6.09
C VAL A 9 4.83 2.52 -7.22
N ALA A 10 4.12 3.62 -7.01
CA ALA A 10 3.26 4.19 -8.05
C ALA A 10 4.08 4.70 -9.25
N ASP A 11 5.24 5.28 -9.03
CA ASP A 11 6.12 5.73 -10.12
C ASP A 11 6.68 4.56 -10.95
N ASN A 12 7.01 3.45 -10.31
CA ASN A 12 7.42 2.23 -11.01
C ASN A 12 6.34 1.68 -11.95
N LEU A 13 5.07 2.00 -11.71
CA LEU A 13 3.94 1.56 -12.53
C LEU A 13 3.49 2.60 -13.56
N PHE A 14 3.49 3.87 -13.18
CA PHE A 14 2.81 4.94 -13.90
C PHE A 14 3.74 6.07 -14.36
N ASN A 15 5.06 5.84 -14.36
CA ASN A 15 5.98 6.80 -14.92
C ASN A 15 5.65 7.02 -16.41
N PRO A 16 5.52 8.27 -16.89
CA PRO A 16 5.22 8.53 -18.30
C PRO A 16 6.33 8.07 -19.25
N ASP A 17 7.56 7.95 -18.78
CA ASP A 17 8.65 7.36 -19.54
C ASP A 17 8.72 5.85 -19.26
N PRO A 18 8.45 5.00 -20.26
CA PRO A 18 8.45 3.56 -20.09
C PRO A 18 9.82 2.96 -19.68
N TYR A 19 10.91 3.68 -19.89
CA TYR A 19 12.23 3.27 -19.43
C TYR A 19 12.34 3.17 -17.92
N TYR A 20 11.59 4.01 -17.21
CA TYR A 20 11.55 4.04 -15.74
C TYR A 20 10.43 3.18 -15.14
N GLN A 21 9.61 2.57 -15.96
CA GLN A 21 8.60 1.64 -15.49
C GLN A 21 9.23 0.28 -15.15
N GLN A 22 9.31 -0.04 -13.89
CA GLN A 22 9.84 -1.33 -13.43
C GLN A 22 8.76 -2.41 -13.32
N GLY A 23 7.49 -2.02 -13.44
CA GLY A 23 6.35 -2.93 -13.30
C GLY A 23 6.04 -3.28 -11.84
N GLY A 24 5.28 -4.34 -11.66
CA GLY A 24 4.82 -4.80 -10.35
C GLY A 24 3.38 -4.42 -10.06
N ASP A 25 3.00 -4.49 -8.80
CA ASP A 25 1.67 -4.15 -8.29
C ASP A 25 1.76 -3.05 -7.23
N MET A 26 0.69 -2.27 -7.12
CA MET A 26 0.54 -1.39 -5.96
C MET A 26 0.50 -2.22 -4.66
N VAL A 27 1.13 -1.69 -3.62
CA VAL A 27 1.14 -2.32 -2.30
C VAL A 27 -0.28 -2.50 -1.80
N ARG A 28 -0.66 -3.73 -1.50
CA ARG A 28 -1.93 -4.03 -0.83
C ARG A 28 -1.87 -3.57 0.62
N VAL A 29 -2.87 -2.82 1.04
CA VAL A 29 -2.88 -2.20 2.36
C VAL A 29 -4.05 -2.67 3.21
N GLY A 30 -3.81 -2.79 4.51
CA GLY A 30 -4.83 -3.08 5.51
C GLY A 30 -5.01 -1.87 6.44
N GLY A 31 -6.23 -1.38 6.57
CA GLY A 31 -6.57 -0.22 7.42
C GLY A 31 -6.22 1.15 6.82
N LEU A 32 -5.35 1.20 5.83
CA LEU A 32 -4.98 2.43 5.13
C LEU A 32 -5.90 2.64 3.91
N ALA A 33 -6.43 3.82 3.76
CA ALA A 33 -7.11 4.30 2.56
C ALA A 33 -6.35 5.50 2.00
N TYR A 34 -6.36 5.68 0.69
CA TYR A 34 -5.76 6.82 0.02
C TYR A 34 -6.40 7.06 -1.35
N THR A 35 -6.23 8.24 -1.85
CA THR A 35 -6.61 8.62 -3.21
C THR A 35 -5.37 8.58 -4.09
N MET A 36 -5.50 8.03 -5.30
CA MET A 36 -4.41 7.93 -6.25
C MET A 36 -4.79 8.57 -7.58
N ASN A 37 -3.86 9.37 -8.10
CA ASN A 37 -3.90 9.91 -9.45
C ASN A 37 -2.75 9.32 -10.28
N PRO A 38 -3.00 8.28 -11.10
CA PRO A 38 -1.95 7.64 -11.90
C PRO A 38 -1.24 8.59 -12.88
N THR A 39 -1.94 9.61 -13.37
CA THR A 39 -1.41 10.58 -14.32
C THR A 39 -0.68 11.75 -13.67
N GLY A 40 -0.67 11.81 -12.34
CA GLY A 40 0.07 12.82 -11.58
C GLY A 40 1.59 12.62 -11.66
N THR A 41 2.33 13.66 -11.32
CA THR A 41 3.77 13.55 -11.16
C THR A 41 4.13 12.83 -9.88
N MET A 42 5.30 12.21 -9.83
CA MET A 42 5.83 11.59 -8.61
C MET A 42 5.80 12.57 -7.44
N GLY A 43 5.35 12.12 -6.29
CA GLY A 43 5.13 12.94 -5.09
C GLY A 43 3.73 13.56 -4.99
N SER A 44 2.96 13.57 -6.09
CA SER A 44 1.61 14.13 -6.16
C SER A 44 0.54 13.09 -6.54
N ARG A 45 0.93 11.83 -6.72
CA ARG A 45 -0.02 10.77 -7.08
C ARG A 45 -0.84 10.29 -5.89
N ILE A 46 -0.26 10.29 -4.69
CA ILE A 46 -0.91 9.75 -3.48
C ILE A 46 -1.35 10.90 -2.57
N THR A 47 -2.65 10.97 -2.33
CA THR A 47 -3.28 12.02 -1.50
C THR A 47 -4.31 11.40 -0.55
N ASP A 48 -4.84 12.20 0.35
CA ASP A 48 -5.92 11.87 1.31
C ASP A 48 -5.70 10.53 2.04
N MET A 49 -4.49 10.32 2.54
CA MET A 49 -4.16 9.11 3.29
C MET A 49 -4.88 9.09 4.65
N ARG A 50 -5.62 8.01 4.91
CA ARG A 50 -6.39 7.82 6.14
C ARG A 50 -6.13 6.44 6.72
N LEU A 51 -5.85 6.38 8.01
CA LEU A 51 -5.77 5.13 8.75
C LEU A 51 -7.05 4.95 9.57
N ASN A 52 -7.81 3.89 9.28
CA ASN A 52 -9.11 3.62 9.90
C ASN A 52 -10.05 4.85 9.87
N GLY A 53 -10.08 5.56 8.75
CA GLY A 53 -10.92 6.74 8.52
C GLY A 53 -10.36 8.07 9.04
N LYS A 54 -9.27 8.06 9.81
CA LYS A 54 -8.62 9.28 10.33
C LYS A 54 -7.45 9.68 9.43
N PRO A 55 -7.27 10.97 9.10
CA PRO A 55 -6.12 11.43 8.33
C PRO A 55 -4.80 11.03 8.98
N LEU A 56 -3.80 10.71 8.14
CA LEU A 56 -2.43 10.51 8.62
C LEU A 56 -1.82 11.86 8.99
N GLU A 57 -1.22 11.91 10.16
CA GLU A 57 -0.56 13.10 10.69
C GLU A 57 0.94 13.06 10.38
N ALA A 58 1.46 14.13 9.78
CA ALA A 58 2.89 14.30 9.59
C ALA A 58 3.60 14.35 10.97
N GLY A 59 4.73 13.66 11.07
CA GLY A 59 5.48 13.58 12.32
C GLY A 59 5.02 12.53 13.33
N LYS A 60 3.83 11.96 13.17
CA LYS A 60 3.38 10.85 14.00
C LYS A 60 3.99 9.53 13.52
N LYS A 61 4.46 8.72 14.46
CA LYS A 61 4.96 7.37 14.17
C LYS A 61 3.81 6.38 14.12
N TYR A 62 3.78 5.58 13.07
CA TYR A 62 2.81 4.50 12.88
C TYR A 62 3.52 3.17 12.85
N LYS A 63 2.93 2.15 13.47
CA LYS A 63 3.42 0.79 13.37
C LYS A 63 2.94 0.20 12.06
N VAL A 64 3.86 -0.25 11.23
CA VAL A 64 3.58 -0.86 9.92
C VAL A 64 4.10 -2.29 9.95
N ALA A 65 3.31 -3.22 9.44
CA ALA A 65 3.72 -4.59 9.18
C ALA A 65 3.56 -4.88 7.68
N GLY A 66 4.56 -5.50 7.10
CA GLY A 66 4.57 -5.88 5.69
C GLY A 66 5.59 -6.99 5.46
N TRP A 67 5.58 -7.56 4.26
CA TRP A 67 6.48 -8.66 3.91
C TRP A 67 7.49 -8.26 2.82
N ALA A 68 7.27 -7.17 2.13
CA ALA A 68 8.17 -6.69 1.09
C ALA A 68 9.30 -5.84 1.68
N PRO A 69 10.54 -5.99 1.23
CA PRO A 69 11.67 -5.16 1.68
C PRO A 69 11.63 -3.79 1.00
N VAL A 70 10.63 -2.99 1.36
CA VAL A 70 10.41 -1.64 0.79
C VAL A 70 11.28 -0.56 1.43
N ALA A 71 11.98 -0.87 2.53
CA ALA A 71 12.95 0.01 3.16
C ALA A 71 13.94 -0.78 4.00
N GLU A 72 15.18 -0.33 4.09
CA GLU A 72 16.20 -0.93 4.95
C GLU A 72 15.77 -0.97 6.43
N GLU A 73 14.99 0.02 6.86
CA GLU A 73 14.45 0.13 8.20
C GLU A 73 13.34 -0.88 8.50
N ALA A 74 12.83 -1.57 7.48
CA ALA A 74 11.76 -2.57 7.60
C ALA A 74 12.31 -3.99 7.87
N LYS A 75 13.58 -4.13 8.20
CA LYS A 75 14.17 -5.42 8.59
C LYS A 75 13.50 -5.97 9.85
N SER A 76 13.31 -7.28 9.89
CA SER A 76 12.69 -7.97 11.01
C SER A 76 13.40 -7.64 12.34
N LEU A 77 12.64 -7.21 13.31
CA LEU A 77 13.14 -6.92 14.64
C LEU A 77 13.45 -8.23 15.39
N PRO A 78 14.53 -8.29 16.19
CA PRO A 78 14.82 -9.46 17.00
C PRO A 78 13.65 -9.81 17.95
N GLY A 79 13.35 -11.09 18.12
CA GLY A 79 12.31 -11.57 19.04
C GLY A 79 10.88 -11.44 18.52
N VAL A 80 10.67 -11.05 17.27
CA VAL A 80 9.33 -11.03 16.66
C VAL A 80 9.01 -12.42 16.12
N LYS A 81 7.80 -12.89 16.41
CA LYS A 81 7.30 -14.16 15.85
C LYS A 81 7.14 -14.07 14.33
N PRO A 82 7.40 -15.18 13.62
CA PRO A 82 7.17 -15.23 12.17
C PRO A 82 5.69 -14.94 11.81
N VAL A 83 5.47 -14.39 10.63
CA VAL A 83 4.13 -13.97 10.18
C VAL A 83 3.11 -15.11 10.19
N TRP A 84 3.53 -16.33 9.86
CA TRP A 84 2.64 -17.49 9.84
C TRP A 84 2.10 -17.87 11.24
N GLU A 85 2.87 -17.69 12.31
CA GLU A 85 2.39 -17.91 13.67
C GLU A 85 1.32 -16.89 14.06
N HIS A 86 1.47 -15.63 13.63
CA HIS A 86 0.44 -14.61 13.83
C HIS A 86 -0.82 -14.94 13.05
N VAL A 87 -0.70 -15.34 11.79
CA VAL A 87 -1.82 -15.73 10.93
C VAL A 87 -2.53 -16.95 11.51
N GLU A 88 -1.80 -17.98 11.90
CA GLU A 88 -2.38 -19.19 12.51
C GLU A 88 -3.15 -18.86 13.79
N THR A 89 -2.55 -18.10 14.69
CA THR A 89 -3.16 -17.66 15.94
C THR A 89 -4.46 -16.89 15.67
N TRP A 90 -4.40 -15.97 14.71
CA TRP A 90 -5.56 -15.17 14.33
C TRP A 90 -6.67 -16.02 13.72
N LEU A 91 -6.35 -16.96 12.81
CA LEU A 91 -7.30 -17.87 12.19
C LEU A 91 -7.99 -18.77 13.23
N LYS A 92 -7.24 -19.30 14.20
CA LYS A 92 -7.80 -20.07 15.31
C LYS A 92 -8.76 -19.24 16.14
N ALA A 93 -8.42 -17.99 16.44
CA ALA A 93 -9.29 -17.07 17.17
C ALA A 93 -10.59 -16.72 16.42
N GLN A 94 -10.61 -16.84 15.08
CA GLN A 94 -11.82 -16.66 14.26
C GLN A 94 -12.68 -17.93 14.13
N GLY A 95 -12.35 -19.01 14.85
CA GLY A 95 -13.08 -20.27 14.75
C GLY A 95 -12.87 -21.01 13.42
N GLY A 96 -11.77 -20.79 12.74
CA GLY A 96 -11.41 -21.44 11.48
C GLY A 96 -12.18 -20.95 10.25
N ARG A 97 -13.08 -19.98 10.40
CA ARG A 97 -13.81 -19.34 9.29
C ARG A 97 -13.55 -17.85 9.25
N VAL A 98 -13.08 -17.37 8.12
CA VAL A 98 -12.85 -15.95 7.88
C VAL A 98 -13.75 -15.47 6.74
N LYS A 99 -14.57 -14.46 7.03
CA LYS A 99 -15.27 -13.70 6.00
C LYS A 99 -14.55 -12.36 5.87
N PRO A 100 -14.06 -11.99 4.67
CA PRO A 100 -13.48 -10.67 4.47
C PRO A 100 -14.56 -9.61 4.77
N ARG A 101 -14.29 -8.76 5.76
CA ARG A 101 -15.23 -7.71 6.17
C ARG A 101 -15.08 -6.45 5.34
N ARG A 102 -13.88 -6.20 4.86
CA ARG A 102 -13.54 -5.00 4.09
C ARG A 102 -12.28 -5.26 3.27
N ILE A 103 -12.34 -4.85 2.01
CA ILE A 103 -11.18 -4.76 1.14
C ILE A 103 -10.79 -3.28 1.06
N ASN A 104 -9.55 -2.95 1.41
CA ASN A 104 -9.03 -1.60 1.27
C ASN A 104 -8.52 -1.45 -0.16
N THR A 105 -9.14 -0.57 -0.92
CA THR A 105 -8.74 -0.21 -2.28
C THR A 105 -8.48 1.29 -2.34
N PRO A 106 -7.51 1.77 -3.12
CA PRO A 106 -7.34 3.20 -3.35
C PRO A 106 -8.52 3.77 -4.14
N THR A 107 -8.82 5.03 -3.91
CA THR A 107 -9.74 5.80 -4.76
C THR A 107 -8.95 6.38 -5.92
N LEU A 108 -9.36 6.05 -7.16
CA LEU A 108 -8.74 6.59 -8.37
C LEU A 108 -9.48 7.86 -8.81
N VAL A 109 -8.74 8.93 -9.08
CA VAL A 109 -9.31 10.21 -9.54
C VAL A 109 -9.08 10.49 -11.02
N SER A 110 -8.13 9.81 -11.65
CA SER A 110 -7.86 9.94 -13.09
C SER A 110 -7.17 8.67 -13.58
N GLY A 111 -7.56 8.21 -14.75
CA GLY A 111 -6.94 7.08 -15.44
C GLY A 111 -6.89 7.28 -16.95
N GLN A 112 -7.53 8.34 -17.46
CA GLN A 112 -7.55 8.63 -18.88
C GLN A 112 -6.15 8.98 -19.39
N GLY A 113 -5.76 8.34 -20.47
CA GLY A 113 -4.46 8.54 -21.11
C GLY A 113 -3.33 7.64 -20.59
N ASN A 114 -3.57 6.83 -19.57
CA ASN A 114 -2.60 5.82 -19.14
C ASN A 114 -2.99 4.46 -19.73
N PRO A 115 -2.14 3.83 -20.58
CA PRO A 115 -2.44 2.55 -21.23
C PRO A 115 -2.77 1.42 -20.26
N GLY A 116 -2.16 1.41 -19.08
CA GLY A 116 -2.41 0.42 -18.04
C GLY A 116 -3.80 0.52 -17.39
N MET A 117 -4.51 1.63 -17.61
CA MET A 117 -5.86 1.86 -17.09
C MET A 117 -6.94 1.71 -18.17
N ALA A 118 -6.55 1.49 -19.43
CA ALA A 118 -7.48 1.45 -20.57
C ALA A 118 -8.12 0.08 -20.82
N ALA A 119 -7.67 -0.96 -20.14
CA ALA A 119 -8.03 -2.35 -20.41
C ALA A 119 -8.81 -2.98 -19.26
N SER A 120 -10.04 -2.59 -19.07
CA SER A 120 -10.97 -3.39 -18.26
C SER A 120 -12.41 -3.20 -18.70
#